data_12ddb24deb29bc24c1118b74375c1635
#
_entry.id   12ddb24deb29bc24c1118b74375c1635
#
_cell.length_a   1.000
_cell.length_b   1.000
_cell.length_c   1.000
_cell.angle_alpha   90.00
_cell.angle_beta   90.00
_cell.angle_gamma   90.00
#
_symmetry.space_group_name_H-M   'P 1'
#
loop_
_entity.id
_entity.type
_entity.pdbx_description
1 polymer ?
#
loop_
_entity_poly.entity_id
_entity_poly.type
_entity_poly.pdbx_seq_one_letter_code
_entity_poly.pdbx_strand_id
1 'polypeptide(L)'
;GIAATTPFTITLSGLTMGAAALANDAAGITVSTDEDTTASAGAASGAITSRPTSVIFAIAAGDRIATKTLVPVTLTFTTQTALATGGKITLNYPAGFFAAAPAPAANAAGSASEATMTATSAITGNSIVITTAVVGIAATTVFTITVSGLTMGAAALANDATGITVSTDQDTVASAGAASGAITSRPTSVI
;
A
#
# COMPACT_ATOMS: atom_id res chain seq x y z
N GLY A 1 -40.10 -11.14 -25.39
CA GLY A 1 -40.09 -11.70 -24.03
C GLY A 1 -39.19 -12.93 -23.94
N ILE A 2 -38.74 -13.27 -22.73
CA ILE A 2 -37.98 -14.50 -22.46
C ILE A 2 -39.00 -15.55 -22.04
N ALA A 3 -38.98 -16.74 -22.70
CA ALA A 3 -39.88 -17.81 -22.30
C ALA A 3 -39.55 -18.35 -20.90
N ALA A 4 -40.58 -18.83 -20.19
CA ALA A 4 -40.40 -19.45 -18.89
C ALA A 4 -39.36 -20.59 -18.97
N THR A 5 -38.58 -20.76 -17.91
CA THR A 5 -37.54 -21.81 -17.79
C THR A 5 -36.39 -21.73 -18.82
N THR A 6 -36.26 -20.64 -19.57
CA THR A 6 -35.17 -20.47 -20.52
C THR A 6 -33.97 -19.79 -19.82
N PRO A 7 -32.80 -20.43 -19.73
CA PRO A 7 -31.61 -19.78 -19.23
C PRO A 7 -31.18 -18.68 -20.18
N PHE A 8 -30.86 -17.51 -19.64
CA PHE A 8 -30.30 -16.40 -20.41
C PHE A 8 -29.14 -15.74 -19.63
N THR A 9 -28.28 -15.08 -20.36
CA THR A 9 -27.12 -14.38 -19.77
C THR A 9 -27.28 -12.88 -20.03
N ILE A 10 -27.07 -12.09 -18.97
CA ILE A 10 -26.96 -10.63 -19.06
C ILE A 10 -25.52 -10.23 -18.80
N THR A 11 -24.94 -9.45 -19.70
CA THR A 11 -23.64 -8.82 -19.47
C THR A 11 -23.85 -7.35 -19.16
N LEU A 12 -23.42 -6.92 -17.99
CA LEU A 12 -23.38 -5.52 -17.61
C LEU A 12 -21.98 -4.98 -17.85
N SER A 13 -21.87 -3.86 -18.53
CA SER A 13 -20.60 -3.19 -18.83
C SER A 13 -20.62 -1.74 -18.34
N GLY A 14 -19.44 -1.14 -18.18
CA GLY A 14 -19.32 0.26 -17.73
C GLY A 14 -19.53 0.46 -16.22
N LEU A 15 -19.56 -0.61 -15.43
CA LEU A 15 -19.64 -0.51 -13.96
C LEU A 15 -18.29 -0.09 -13.38
N THR A 16 -18.34 0.74 -12.33
CA THR A 16 -17.17 1.12 -11.53
C THR A 16 -17.25 0.44 -10.18
N MET A 17 -16.20 -0.28 -9.81
CA MET A 17 -16.10 -0.92 -8.49
C MET A 17 -15.92 0.11 -7.38
N GLY A 18 -16.42 -0.20 -6.19
CA GLY A 18 -16.16 0.60 -4.99
C GLY A 18 -14.66 0.72 -4.67
N ALA A 19 -14.26 1.84 -4.08
CA ALA A 19 -12.85 2.13 -3.78
C ALA A 19 -12.31 1.32 -2.58
N ALA A 20 -13.15 1.05 -1.58
CA ALA A 20 -12.78 0.29 -0.39
C ALA A 20 -12.85 -1.22 -0.62
N ALA A 21 -12.02 -1.97 0.11
CA ALA A 21 -12.12 -3.42 0.15
C ALA A 21 -13.46 -3.86 0.73
N LEU A 22 -14.05 -4.88 0.16
CA LEU A 22 -15.30 -5.48 0.59
C LEU A 22 -15.16 -7.00 0.60
N ALA A 23 -15.55 -7.62 1.70
CA ALA A 23 -15.56 -9.07 1.80
C ALA A 23 -16.58 -9.69 0.81
N ASN A 24 -16.31 -10.92 0.40
CA ASN A 24 -17.30 -11.68 -0.37
C ASN A 24 -18.57 -11.88 0.46
N ASP A 25 -19.72 -11.56 -0.13
CA ASP A 25 -21.02 -11.96 0.37
C ASP A 25 -21.49 -13.19 -0.42
N ALA A 26 -21.69 -14.30 0.27
CA ALA A 26 -22.07 -15.58 -0.35
C ALA A 26 -23.46 -15.55 -1.03
N ALA A 27 -24.29 -14.58 -0.66
CA ALA A 27 -25.65 -14.40 -1.18
C ALA A 27 -25.91 -12.96 -1.66
N GLY A 28 -24.84 -12.18 -1.91
CA GLY A 28 -24.93 -10.74 -2.18
C GLY A 28 -25.55 -10.35 -3.53
N ILE A 29 -25.62 -11.27 -4.48
CA ILE A 29 -26.21 -11.02 -5.80
C ILE A 29 -27.53 -11.76 -5.93
N THR A 30 -28.61 -11.04 -6.09
CA THR A 30 -29.94 -11.59 -6.35
C THR A 30 -30.52 -10.98 -7.62
N VAL A 31 -31.45 -11.68 -8.23
CA VAL A 31 -32.17 -11.23 -9.44
C VAL A 31 -33.67 -11.40 -9.21
N SER A 32 -34.44 -10.41 -9.63
CA SER A 32 -35.89 -10.46 -9.76
C SER A 32 -36.30 -9.83 -11.09
N THR A 33 -37.50 -10.10 -11.53
CA THR A 33 -38.12 -9.47 -12.71
C THR A 33 -39.41 -8.79 -12.28
N ASP A 34 -40.07 -8.10 -13.20
CA ASP A 34 -41.39 -7.49 -12.99
C ASP A 34 -42.50 -8.54 -12.85
N GLU A 35 -42.29 -9.72 -13.41
CA GLU A 35 -43.22 -10.85 -13.28
C GLU A 35 -42.86 -11.76 -12.07
N ASP A 36 -41.56 -12.06 -11.91
CA ASP A 36 -41.04 -12.84 -10.77
C ASP A 36 -40.49 -11.86 -9.72
N THR A 37 -41.35 -11.29 -8.92
CA THR A 37 -41.03 -10.23 -7.94
C THR A 37 -40.28 -10.74 -6.71
N THR A 38 -40.28 -12.04 -6.46
CA THR A 38 -39.48 -12.64 -5.37
C THR A 38 -38.05 -12.79 -5.85
N ALA A 39 -37.10 -12.21 -5.10
CA ALA A 39 -35.69 -12.32 -5.44
C ALA A 39 -35.23 -13.79 -5.47
N SER A 40 -34.34 -14.10 -6.40
CA SER A 40 -33.70 -15.43 -6.49
C SER A 40 -32.94 -15.77 -5.21
N ALA A 41 -32.57 -17.04 -5.05
CA ALA A 41 -31.50 -17.40 -4.13
C ALA A 41 -30.24 -16.58 -4.48
N GLY A 42 -29.54 -16.09 -3.46
CA GLY A 42 -28.35 -15.28 -3.65
C GLY A 42 -27.19 -16.05 -4.25
N ALA A 43 -26.44 -15.38 -5.09
CA ALA A 43 -25.13 -15.85 -5.57
C ALA A 43 -24.02 -15.03 -4.93
N ALA A 44 -22.82 -15.58 -4.86
CA ALA A 44 -21.67 -14.90 -4.29
C ALA A 44 -21.29 -13.65 -5.10
N SER A 45 -21.09 -12.52 -4.41
CA SER A 45 -20.67 -11.25 -5.05
C SER A 45 -19.20 -11.24 -5.49
N GLY A 46 -18.36 -12.10 -4.92
CA GLY A 46 -16.92 -11.97 -4.94
C GLY A 46 -16.42 -10.91 -3.95
N ALA A 47 -15.14 -10.92 -3.65
CA ALA A 47 -14.51 -9.89 -2.82
C ALA A 47 -14.02 -8.74 -3.71
N ILE A 48 -14.09 -7.51 -3.19
CA ILE A 48 -13.43 -6.35 -3.77
C ILE A 48 -12.14 -6.12 -2.99
N THR A 49 -11.01 -6.08 -3.69
CA THR A 49 -9.71 -5.74 -3.11
C THR A 49 -9.38 -4.28 -3.40
N SER A 50 -8.75 -3.62 -2.45
CA SER A 50 -8.32 -2.23 -2.58
C SER A 50 -6.81 -2.10 -2.49
N ARG A 51 -6.29 -0.93 -2.86
CA ARG A 51 -4.87 -0.58 -2.80
C ARG A 51 -4.68 0.86 -2.35
N PRO A 52 -3.60 1.18 -1.63
CA PRO A 52 -3.25 2.56 -1.35
C PRO A 52 -3.01 3.35 -2.65
N THR A 53 -3.31 4.64 -2.62
CA THR A 53 -3.16 5.55 -3.77
C THR A 53 -2.26 6.73 -3.41
N SER A 54 -1.90 7.55 -4.40
CA SER A 54 -1.14 8.79 -4.20
C SER A 54 0.17 8.60 -3.43
N VAL A 55 0.91 7.54 -3.75
CA VAL A 55 2.17 7.24 -3.06
C VAL A 55 3.24 8.24 -3.46
N ILE A 56 3.83 8.90 -2.47
CA ILE A 56 5.00 9.78 -2.60
C ILE A 56 6.10 9.24 -1.69
N PHE A 57 7.28 9.02 -2.26
CA PHE A 57 8.46 8.56 -1.54
C PHE A 57 9.57 9.59 -1.68
N ALA A 58 10.07 10.10 -0.55
CA ALA A 58 11.05 11.16 -0.55
C ALA A 58 12.25 10.84 0.35
N ILE A 59 13.44 11.06 -0.19
CA ILE A 59 14.72 11.08 0.53
C ILE A 59 15.43 12.37 0.08
N ALA A 60 16.05 13.09 1.01
CA ALA A 60 16.82 14.27 0.68
C ALA A 60 17.96 13.95 -0.30
N ALA A 61 18.25 14.84 -1.26
CA ALA A 61 19.25 14.59 -2.28
C ALA A 61 20.64 14.28 -1.69
N GLY A 62 21.05 14.95 -0.61
CA GLY A 62 22.30 14.69 0.10
C GLY A 62 22.37 13.37 0.87
N ASP A 63 21.25 12.65 1.00
CA ASP A 63 21.18 11.36 1.66
C ASP A 63 21.13 10.17 0.67
N ARG A 64 20.97 10.44 -0.63
CA ARG A 64 20.97 9.44 -1.70
C ARG A 64 22.38 9.03 -2.14
N ILE A 65 23.22 8.72 -1.18
CA ILE A 65 24.63 8.34 -1.39
C ILE A 65 24.83 6.92 -0.88
N ALA A 66 25.48 6.07 -1.66
CA ALA A 66 25.78 4.68 -1.29
C ALA A 66 26.46 4.61 0.09
N THR A 67 26.06 3.67 0.92
CA THR A 67 26.51 3.45 2.30
C THR A 67 26.20 4.58 3.31
N LYS A 68 25.46 5.61 2.92
CA LYS A 68 25.01 6.66 3.85
C LYS A 68 24.14 6.05 4.93
N THR A 69 24.47 6.33 6.18
CA THR A 69 23.75 5.85 7.38
C THR A 69 22.81 6.92 7.93
N LEU A 70 21.87 6.52 8.78
CA LEU A 70 20.91 7.39 9.48
C LEU A 70 20.03 8.20 8.53
N VAL A 71 19.72 7.64 7.38
CA VAL A 71 18.90 8.29 6.36
C VAL A 71 17.44 8.30 6.79
N PRO A 72 16.78 9.47 6.84
CA PRO A 72 15.34 9.56 7.00
C PRO A 72 14.65 9.45 5.63
N VAL A 73 13.51 8.79 5.63
CA VAL A 73 12.63 8.63 4.47
C VAL A 73 11.25 9.09 4.84
N THR A 74 10.64 9.91 3.99
CA THR A 74 9.24 10.28 4.12
C THR A 74 8.41 9.52 3.10
N LEU A 75 7.38 8.84 3.58
CA LEU A 75 6.40 8.11 2.79
C LEU A 75 5.03 8.74 3.02
N THR A 76 4.38 9.21 1.96
CA THR A 76 3.01 9.72 1.99
C THR A 76 2.15 8.87 1.06
N PHE A 77 0.97 8.50 1.51
CA PHE A 77 0.00 7.74 0.70
C PHE A 77 -1.42 7.96 1.23
N THR A 78 -2.41 7.55 0.45
CA THR A 78 -3.82 7.56 0.85
C THR A 78 -4.31 6.12 0.99
N THR A 79 -4.84 5.76 2.15
CA THR A 79 -5.52 4.48 2.37
C THR A 79 -6.89 4.50 1.68
N GLN A 80 -7.33 3.39 1.14
CA GLN A 80 -8.70 3.25 0.63
C GLN A 80 -9.62 2.60 1.67
N THR A 81 -9.05 1.71 2.47
CA THR A 81 -9.74 1.05 3.60
C THR A 81 -9.11 1.49 4.92
N ALA A 82 -9.92 1.63 5.95
CA ALA A 82 -9.41 2.00 7.27
C ALA A 82 -8.47 0.92 7.81
N LEU A 83 -7.36 1.35 8.38
CA LEU A 83 -6.36 0.49 9.03
C LEU A 83 -6.51 0.63 10.54
N ALA A 84 -6.82 -0.46 11.22
CA ALA A 84 -6.98 -0.45 12.68
C ALA A 84 -5.64 -0.33 13.41
N THR A 85 -5.69 -0.07 14.70
CA THR A 85 -4.53 -0.20 15.60
C THR A 85 -3.96 -1.62 15.52
N GLY A 86 -2.65 -1.75 15.43
CA GLY A 86 -1.96 -3.01 15.20
C GLY A 86 -1.91 -3.42 13.72
N GLY A 87 -2.56 -2.67 12.84
CA GLY A 87 -2.53 -2.89 11.41
C GLY A 87 -1.15 -2.62 10.80
N LYS A 88 -0.85 -3.27 9.70
CA LYS A 88 0.47 -3.26 9.08
C LYS A 88 0.48 -2.49 7.78
N ILE A 89 1.54 -1.73 7.57
CA ILE A 89 1.87 -1.06 6.33
C ILE A 89 3.16 -1.69 5.81
N THR A 90 3.17 -2.19 4.58
CA THR A 90 4.35 -2.78 3.95
C THR A 90 4.85 -1.83 2.86
N LEU A 91 6.06 -1.33 3.05
CA LEU A 91 6.81 -0.56 2.05
C LEU A 91 7.76 -1.50 1.32
N ASN A 92 7.59 -1.67 0.01
CA ASN A 92 8.52 -2.40 -0.84
C ASN A 92 9.38 -1.43 -1.64
N TYR A 93 10.63 -1.81 -1.90
CA TYR A 93 11.62 -1.01 -2.60
C TYR A 93 12.55 -1.89 -3.46
N PRO A 94 13.31 -1.31 -4.43
CA PRO A 94 14.21 -2.07 -5.29
C PRO A 94 15.31 -2.81 -4.51
N ALA A 95 15.73 -3.96 -5.02
CA ALA A 95 16.81 -4.73 -4.42
C ALA A 95 18.08 -3.89 -4.28
N GLY A 96 18.73 -3.95 -3.12
CA GLY A 96 19.93 -3.20 -2.82
C GLY A 96 19.73 -1.69 -2.57
N PHE A 97 18.48 -1.20 -2.52
CA PHE A 97 18.21 0.21 -2.26
C PHE A 97 18.56 0.60 -0.81
N PHE A 98 18.19 -0.24 0.15
CA PHE A 98 18.64 -0.15 1.53
C PHE A 98 19.51 -1.36 1.91
N ALA A 99 20.49 -1.12 2.75
CA ALA A 99 21.25 -2.20 3.37
C ALA A 99 20.41 -2.87 4.46
N ALA A 100 20.63 -4.16 4.68
CA ALA A 100 20.09 -4.83 5.86
C ALA A 100 20.63 -4.13 7.11
N ALA A 101 19.75 -3.51 7.87
CA ALA A 101 20.08 -2.74 9.07
C ALA A 101 19.21 -3.22 10.24
N PRO A 102 19.59 -2.91 11.49
CA PRO A 102 18.67 -3.05 12.61
C PRO A 102 17.36 -2.29 12.31
N ALA A 103 16.27 -2.71 12.91
CA ALA A 103 14.94 -2.17 12.65
C ALA A 103 14.93 -0.63 12.66
N PRO A 104 14.47 0.02 11.58
CA PRO A 104 14.39 1.46 11.54
C PRO A 104 13.30 1.95 12.52
N ALA A 105 13.43 3.20 12.99
CA ALA A 105 12.35 3.84 13.73
C ALA A 105 11.35 4.47 12.76
N ALA A 106 10.05 4.32 13.01
CA ALA A 106 9.01 4.98 12.25
C ALA A 106 8.20 5.92 13.14
N ASN A 107 7.96 7.13 12.65
CA ASN A 107 7.12 8.12 13.31
C ASN A 107 6.09 8.63 12.31
N ALA A 108 4.85 8.75 12.75
CA ALA A 108 3.85 9.46 11.98
C ALA A 108 4.08 10.98 12.11
N ALA A 109 4.09 11.68 10.99
CA ALA A 109 4.16 13.12 10.97
C ALA A 109 2.90 13.69 10.32
N GLY A 110 2.13 14.45 11.08
CA GLY A 110 1.14 15.39 10.59
C GLY A 110 -0.05 14.80 9.89
N SER A 111 -1.11 14.67 10.55
CA SER A 111 -2.54 14.77 10.24
C SER A 111 -3.30 14.12 11.39
N ALA A 112 -4.06 14.91 12.10
CA ALA A 112 -5.17 14.65 13.05
C ALA A 112 -5.08 13.49 14.07
N SER A 113 -4.11 12.61 14.02
CA SER A 113 -3.88 11.61 15.06
C SER A 113 -2.37 11.29 15.13
N GLU A 114 -1.78 11.65 16.24
CA GLU A 114 -0.42 11.31 16.62
C GLU A 114 -0.31 9.77 16.84
N ALA A 115 -0.43 9.02 15.75
CA ALA A 115 -0.23 7.59 15.80
C ALA A 115 1.26 7.34 16.06
N THR A 116 1.60 6.98 17.27
CA THR A 116 2.91 6.40 17.57
C THR A 116 3.01 5.12 16.75
N MET A 117 3.90 5.09 15.77
CA MET A 117 4.16 3.92 14.98
C MET A 117 5.42 3.22 15.48
N THR A 118 5.37 1.93 15.49
CA THR A 118 6.55 1.12 15.74
C THR A 118 6.91 0.43 14.45
N ALA A 119 8.04 0.78 13.85
CA ALA A 119 8.59 -0.04 12.79
C ALA A 119 9.05 -1.34 13.45
N THR A 120 8.30 -2.40 13.21
CA THR A 120 8.73 -3.72 13.59
C THR A 120 9.26 -4.38 12.33
N SER A 121 10.50 -4.27 12.05
CA SER A 121 11.18 -5.39 11.42
C SER A 121 12.62 -5.07 11.06
N ALA A 122 13.42 -6.03 11.30
CA ALA A 122 14.55 -6.28 10.42
C ALA A 122 14.08 -6.16 8.96
N ILE A 123 14.80 -5.41 8.16
CA ILE A 123 14.63 -5.38 6.71
C ILE A 123 14.72 -6.83 6.24
N THR A 124 13.59 -7.41 5.86
CA THR A 124 13.52 -8.77 5.35
C THR A 124 13.38 -8.67 3.83
N GLY A 125 14.44 -9.01 3.13
CA GLY A 125 14.47 -8.85 1.68
C GLY A 125 14.40 -7.36 1.29
N ASN A 126 13.43 -6.97 0.47
CA ASN A 126 13.26 -5.62 -0.06
C ASN A 126 12.01 -4.93 0.50
N SER A 127 11.67 -5.18 1.76
CA SER A 127 10.49 -4.59 2.38
C SER A 127 10.73 -4.15 3.82
N ILE A 128 10.00 -3.12 4.23
CA ILE A 128 9.89 -2.64 5.60
C ILE A 128 8.43 -2.75 6.00
N VAL A 129 8.15 -3.43 7.11
CA VAL A 129 6.81 -3.51 7.70
C VAL A 129 6.72 -2.53 8.86
N ILE A 130 5.71 -1.69 8.85
CA ILE A 130 5.42 -0.67 9.86
C ILE A 130 4.08 -1.03 10.50
N THR A 131 4.03 -1.08 11.83
CA THR A 131 2.81 -1.41 12.57
C THR A 131 2.26 -0.17 13.26
N THR A 132 0.96 0.08 13.14
CA THR A 132 0.26 1.15 13.86
C THR A 132 0.14 0.77 15.34
N ALA A 133 0.56 1.64 16.28
CA ALA A 133 0.64 1.26 17.69
C ALA A 133 -0.52 1.78 18.55
N VAL A 134 -0.96 3.02 18.36
CA VAL A 134 -1.91 3.68 19.28
C VAL A 134 -3.23 4.01 18.60
N VAL A 135 -3.20 4.48 17.37
CA VAL A 135 -4.39 4.88 16.61
C VAL A 135 -4.31 4.28 15.20
N GLY A 136 -5.44 3.85 14.67
CA GLY A 136 -5.55 3.42 13.28
C GLY A 136 -5.57 4.60 12.30
N ILE A 137 -5.57 4.31 11.02
CA ILE A 137 -5.70 5.28 9.93
C ILE A 137 -7.11 5.16 9.36
N ALA A 138 -7.86 6.27 9.28
CA ALA A 138 -9.18 6.26 8.67
C ALA A 138 -9.09 5.98 7.15
N ALA A 139 -10.16 5.44 6.58
CA ALA A 139 -10.27 5.27 5.12
C ALA A 139 -10.17 6.62 4.39
N THR A 140 -9.68 6.59 3.17
CA THR A 140 -9.52 7.76 2.28
C THR A 140 -8.73 8.93 2.87
N THR A 141 -7.87 8.63 3.86
CA THR A 141 -7.06 9.64 4.53
C THR A 141 -5.64 9.66 3.98
N VAL A 142 -5.13 10.85 3.68
CA VAL A 142 -3.71 11.06 3.35
C VAL A 142 -2.90 10.90 4.63
N PHE A 143 -1.93 10.03 4.60
CA PHE A 143 -1.09 9.71 5.74
C PHE A 143 0.39 9.84 5.40
N THR A 144 1.18 10.43 6.31
CA THR A 144 2.62 10.62 6.13
C THR A 144 3.39 9.94 7.26
N ILE A 145 4.39 9.16 6.90
CA ILE A 145 5.28 8.44 7.82
C ILE A 145 6.71 8.89 7.55
N THR A 146 7.47 9.16 8.60
CA THR A 146 8.93 9.28 8.53
C THR A 146 9.56 8.02 9.11
N VAL A 147 10.34 7.32 8.28
CA VAL A 147 11.13 6.16 8.67
C VAL A 147 12.58 6.62 8.78
N SER A 148 13.20 6.47 9.94
CA SER A 148 14.56 6.94 10.23
C SER A 148 15.50 5.81 10.62
N GLY A 149 16.80 6.07 10.55
CA GLY A 149 17.84 5.09 10.91
C GLY A 149 18.17 4.12 9.77
N LEU A 150 17.71 4.38 8.55
CA LEU A 150 18.02 3.56 7.39
C LEU A 150 19.48 3.76 6.93
N THR A 151 20.02 2.74 6.31
CA THR A 151 21.33 2.81 5.62
C THR A 151 21.10 2.56 4.14
N MET A 152 21.62 3.42 3.29
CA MET A 152 21.55 3.26 1.84
C MET A 152 22.34 2.03 1.40
N GLY A 153 21.93 1.44 0.29
CA GLY A 153 22.62 0.30 -0.30
C GLY A 153 24.09 0.58 -0.63
N ALA A 154 24.88 -0.47 -0.77
CA ALA A 154 26.33 -0.38 -0.96
C ALA A 154 26.76 0.10 -2.37
N ALA A 155 25.86 0.01 -3.34
CA ALA A 155 26.14 0.37 -4.75
C ALA A 155 25.28 1.53 -5.23
N ALA A 156 25.75 2.24 -6.24
CA ALA A 156 24.91 3.17 -6.99
C ALA A 156 23.76 2.41 -7.67
N LEU A 157 22.59 3.00 -7.65
CA LEU A 157 21.39 2.48 -8.30
C LEU A 157 20.75 3.57 -9.15
N ALA A 158 20.32 3.20 -10.35
CA ALA A 158 19.49 4.07 -11.17
C ALA A 158 18.12 4.29 -10.52
N ASN A 159 17.47 5.39 -10.89
CA ASN A 159 16.07 5.58 -10.50
C ASN A 159 15.20 4.50 -11.14
N ASP A 160 14.40 3.84 -10.31
CA ASP A 160 13.29 3.01 -10.76
C ASP A 160 11.99 3.83 -10.61
N ALA A 161 11.34 4.13 -11.73
CA ALA A 161 10.15 4.97 -11.77
C ALA A 161 8.94 4.36 -11.04
N THR A 162 8.96 3.05 -10.82
CA THR A 162 7.88 2.26 -10.20
C THR A 162 8.36 1.39 -9.04
N GLY A 163 9.60 1.60 -8.60
CA GLY A 163 10.29 0.72 -7.66
C GLY A 163 9.73 0.75 -6.23
N ILE A 164 8.98 1.78 -5.87
CA ILE A 164 8.40 1.92 -4.53
C ILE A 164 6.93 1.58 -4.59
N THR A 165 6.49 0.61 -3.80
CA THR A 165 5.06 0.28 -3.64
C THR A 165 4.69 0.17 -2.17
N VAL A 166 3.42 0.41 -1.88
CA VAL A 166 2.84 0.33 -0.55
C VAL A 166 1.62 -0.57 -0.58
N SER A 167 1.48 -1.39 0.42
CA SER A 167 0.24 -2.13 0.73
C SER A 167 -0.04 -2.05 2.23
N THR A 168 -1.26 -2.36 2.62
CA THR A 168 -1.62 -2.55 4.03
C THR A 168 -2.27 -3.92 4.20
N ASP A 169 -2.52 -4.36 5.42
CA ASP A 169 -3.25 -5.60 5.67
C ASP A 169 -4.75 -5.49 5.31
N GLN A 170 -5.24 -4.28 5.03
CA GLN A 170 -6.60 -4.02 4.54
C GLN A 170 -6.60 -3.72 3.04
N ASP A 171 -5.73 -2.84 2.58
CA ASP A 171 -5.49 -2.55 1.16
C ASP A 171 -4.39 -3.50 0.65
N THR A 172 -4.76 -4.76 0.41
CA THR A 172 -3.81 -5.86 0.19
C THR A 172 -3.14 -5.85 -1.19
N VAL A 173 -3.72 -5.15 -2.16
CA VAL A 173 -3.09 -4.95 -3.46
C VAL A 173 -2.04 -3.85 -3.34
N ALA A 174 -0.85 -4.09 -3.86
CA ALA A 174 0.19 -3.06 -3.87
C ALA A 174 -0.26 -1.82 -4.67
N SER A 175 0.11 -0.64 -4.20
CA SER A 175 -0.16 0.63 -4.89
C SER A 175 0.43 0.63 -6.31
N ALA A 176 0.03 1.59 -7.13
CA ALA A 176 0.82 1.98 -8.28
C ALA A 176 2.23 2.36 -7.80
N GLY A 177 3.25 2.00 -8.58
CA GLY A 177 4.64 2.28 -8.22
C GLY A 177 4.93 3.78 -8.20
N ALA A 178 5.76 4.20 -7.24
CA ALA A 178 6.35 5.52 -7.19
C ALA A 178 7.86 5.44 -7.45
N ALA A 179 8.46 6.56 -7.86
CA ALA A 179 9.89 6.61 -8.16
C ALA A 179 10.74 6.42 -6.90
N SER A 180 11.73 5.53 -6.96
CA SER A 180 12.69 5.32 -5.88
C SER A 180 13.69 6.47 -5.75
N GLY A 181 14.00 7.13 -6.86
CA GLY A 181 15.15 8.00 -7.00
C GLY A 181 16.48 7.22 -7.14
N ALA A 182 17.48 7.85 -7.72
CA ALA A 182 18.79 7.26 -7.89
C ALA A 182 19.62 7.31 -6.59
N ILE A 183 20.48 6.31 -6.40
CA ILE A 183 21.57 6.32 -5.41
C ILE A 183 22.87 6.62 -6.15
N THR A 184 23.63 7.61 -5.71
CA THR A 184 24.93 7.95 -6.28
C THR A 184 26.05 7.20 -5.56
N SER A 185 27.13 6.90 -6.29
CA SER A 185 28.33 6.34 -5.66
C SER A 185 29.04 7.38 -4.79
N ARG A 186 29.68 6.93 -3.74
CA ARG A 186 30.59 7.77 -2.95
C ARG A 186 32.00 7.67 -3.55
N PRO A 187 32.71 8.78 -3.76
CA PRO A 187 34.11 8.70 -4.11
C PRO A 187 34.90 7.94 -3.05
N THR A 188 35.72 6.98 -3.46
CA THR A 188 36.41 6.07 -2.54
C THR A 188 37.79 6.61 -2.11
N SER A 189 38.36 7.57 -2.80
CA SER A 189 39.61 8.21 -2.42
C SER A 189 39.78 9.55 -3.12
N VAL A 190 40.19 10.55 -2.38
CA VAL A 190 40.86 11.74 -2.92
C VAL A 190 42.32 11.60 -2.44
N ILE A 191 43.22 11.37 -3.38
CA ILE A 191 44.65 11.33 -3.12
C ILE A 191 45.20 12.76 -3.25
#